data_a094984d30013b94000a5ecba06f5e50
#
_entry.id   a094984d30013b94000a5ecba06f5e50
#
_cell.length_a   1.000
_cell.length_b   1.000
_cell.length_c   1.000
_cell.angle_alpha   90.00
_cell.angle_beta   90.00
_cell.angle_gamma   90.00
#
_symmetry.space_group_name_H-M   'P 1'
#
loop_
_entity.id
_entity.type
_entity.pdbx_description
1 polymer ?
#
loop_
_entity_poly.entity_id
_entity_poly.type
_entity_poly.pdbx_seq_one_letter_code
_entity_poly.pdbx_strand_id
1 'polypeptide(L)'
;MRMWRGGVAPALALAGMLWASSPADAGQVYVVRAGDTLWRISRHLGVRPLDLAAANHLVLAATIHPGLRLAVPDPAPPTTAQVIPPPTNPVPERGRILHVAPVSPGPARIAVGLLGRPYRWSGIGNRGFDCSGLVVHVFAALGRPVPHSSFEQYQVGTLVSRGALVPGDLVFFQTYSAGASHVGIYIGEDRFVHASYSRGVVISSIEEPYYRDRFLGGRRI
;
A
#
# COMPACT_ATOMS: atom_id res chain seq x y z
N MET A 1 28.21 -21.73 83.89
CA MET A 1 27.22 -20.73 83.93
C MET A 1 27.53 -19.69 82.88
N ARG A 2 26.90 -19.72 81.70
CA ARG A 2 26.91 -18.65 80.77
C ARG A 2 25.62 -18.71 80.00
N MET A 3 24.81 -17.64 80.16
CA MET A 3 23.55 -17.44 79.51
C MET A 3 23.77 -17.03 78.05
N TRP A 4 23.09 -17.65 77.14
CA TRP A 4 23.07 -17.28 75.73
C TRP A 4 21.77 -16.50 75.40
N ARG A 5 21.94 -15.26 74.98
CA ARG A 5 20.85 -14.40 74.60
C ARG A 5 20.52 -14.64 73.14
N GLY A 6 19.31 -15.01 72.87
CA GLY A 6 18.77 -15.10 71.48
C GLY A 6 18.57 -13.74 70.85
N GLY A 7 19.20 -13.52 69.72
CA GLY A 7 18.95 -12.39 68.87
C GLY A 7 17.83 -12.67 67.89
N VAL A 8 16.77 -11.89 67.91
CA VAL A 8 15.69 -11.94 66.93
C VAL A 8 16.09 -11.08 65.76
N ALA A 9 16.21 -11.69 64.56
CA ALA A 9 16.45 -10.96 63.33
C ALA A 9 15.13 -10.34 62.83
N PRO A 10 15.12 -9.12 62.33
CA PRO A 10 13.93 -8.55 61.71
C PRO A 10 13.68 -9.09 60.30
N ALA A 11 12.45 -9.53 60.08
CA ALA A 11 11.96 -9.90 58.75
C ALA A 11 11.92 -8.70 57.83
N LEU A 12 12.69 -8.75 56.75
CA LEU A 12 12.57 -7.79 55.63
C LEU A 12 11.28 -8.06 54.85
N ALA A 13 10.33 -7.18 54.99
CA ALA A 13 9.15 -7.15 54.16
C ALA A 13 9.53 -6.71 52.74
N LEU A 14 9.51 -7.62 51.79
CA LEU A 14 9.56 -7.33 50.35
C LEU A 14 8.26 -6.66 49.98
N ALA A 15 8.28 -5.32 49.88
CA ALA A 15 7.23 -4.56 49.24
C ALA A 15 7.25 -4.88 47.75
N GLY A 16 6.35 -5.76 47.32
CA GLY A 16 6.09 -5.99 45.91
C GLY A 16 5.55 -4.68 45.27
N MET A 17 6.38 -4.03 44.46
CA MET A 17 5.91 -2.98 43.55
C MET A 17 4.98 -3.64 42.53
N LEU A 18 3.69 -3.53 42.77
CA LEU A 18 2.67 -3.70 41.74
C LEU A 18 2.94 -2.60 40.70
N TRP A 19 3.56 -2.96 39.62
CA TRP A 19 3.57 -2.15 38.42
C TRP A 19 2.13 -2.08 37.95
N ALA A 20 1.45 -1.02 38.30
CA ALA A 20 0.21 -0.64 37.68
C ALA A 20 0.55 -0.39 36.21
N SER A 21 0.20 -1.35 35.36
CA SER A 21 0.14 -1.13 33.92
C SER A 21 -0.79 0.05 33.70
N SER A 22 -0.25 1.21 33.37
CA SER A 22 -1.04 2.32 32.86
C SER A 22 -1.93 1.77 31.75
N PRO A 23 -3.20 2.17 31.68
CA PRO A 23 -4.01 1.89 30.50
C PRO A 23 -3.33 2.62 29.35
N ALA A 24 -2.49 1.87 28.62
CA ALA A 24 -1.88 2.34 27.40
C ALA A 24 -2.99 2.61 26.42
N ASP A 25 -3.06 3.87 26.00
CA ASP A 25 -3.72 4.37 24.81
C ASP A 25 -5.02 3.66 24.42
N ALA A 26 -6.12 4.31 24.76
CA ALA A 26 -7.38 4.09 24.05
C ALA A 26 -7.23 4.63 22.63
N GLY A 27 -6.49 3.87 21.79
CA GLY A 27 -6.32 4.16 20.38
C GLY A 27 -7.67 4.42 19.73
N GLN A 28 -7.71 5.28 18.76
CA GLN A 28 -8.92 5.59 18.01
C GLN A 28 -9.59 4.29 17.53
N VAL A 29 -10.90 4.14 17.77
CA VAL A 29 -11.67 2.98 17.32
C VAL A 29 -12.58 3.40 16.16
N TYR A 30 -12.54 2.67 15.08
CA TYR A 30 -13.45 2.84 13.95
C TYR A 30 -14.55 1.77 13.99
N VAL A 31 -15.80 2.16 13.82
CA VAL A 31 -16.93 1.22 13.70
C VAL A 31 -17.26 1.05 12.24
N VAL A 32 -17.14 -0.17 11.75
CA VAL A 32 -17.38 -0.54 10.34
C VAL A 32 -18.84 -0.25 9.97
N ARG A 33 -19.04 0.38 8.82
CA ARG A 33 -20.34 0.73 8.24
C ARG A 33 -20.67 -0.17 7.04
N ALA A 34 -21.92 -0.19 6.62
CA ALA A 34 -22.31 -0.90 5.39
C ALA A 34 -21.52 -0.39 4.17
N GLY A 35 -20.95 -1.33 3.40
CA GLY A 35 -20.13 -1.02 2.22
C GLY A 35 -18.67 -0.66 2.52
N ASP A 36 -18.24 -0.68 3.79
CA ASP A 36 -16.84 -0.50 4.12
C ASP A 36 -16.00 -1.71 3.74
N THR A 37 -14.75 -1.43 3.42
CA THR A 37 -13.67 -2.41 3.30
C THR A 37 -12.48 -1.93 4.12
N LEU A 38 -11.60 -2.84 4.56
CA LEU A 38 -10.37 -2.46 5.27
C LEU A 38 -9.60 -1.40 4.48
N TRP A 39 -9.61 -1.49 3.16
CA TRP A 39 -8.92 -0.55 2.29
C TRP A 39 -9.57 0.86 2.31
N ARG A 40 -10.92 0.96 2.21
CA ARG A 40 -11.64 2.25 2.28
C ARG A 40 -11.47 2.92 3.64
N ILE A 41 -11.58 2.13 4.71
CA ILE A 41 -11.38 2.60 6.09
C ILE A 41 -9.95 3.12 6.26
N SER A 42 -8.95 2.35 5.82
CA SER A 42 -7.54 2.73 5.92
C SER A 42 -7.24 4.05 5.19
N ARG A 43 -7.80 4.23 4.00
CA ARG A 43 -7.69 5.51 3.28
C ARG A 43 -8.31 6.67 4.03
N HIS A 44 -9.52 6.46 4.56
CA HIS A 44 -10.23 7.49 5.32
C HIS A 44 -9.44 7.92 6.56
N LEU A 45 -8.81 6.96 7.23
CA LEU A 45 -8.04 7.17 8.45
C LEU A 45 -6.57 7.56 8.22
N GLY A 46 -6.08 7.50 6.99
CA GLY A 46 -4.68 7.79 6.66
C GLY A 46 -3.68 6.74 7.15
N VAL A 47 -4.14 5.52 7.49
CA VAL A 47 -3.32 4.39 7.92
C VAL A 47 -3.15 3.36 6.80
N ARG A 48 -2.09 2.56 6.83
CA ARG A 48 -1.92 1.50 5.81
C ARG A 48 -2.88 0.34 6.07
N PRO A 49 -3.47 -0.28 5.04
CA PRO A 49 -4.40 -1.41 5.24
C PRO A 49 -3.77 -2.59 5.98
N LEU A 50 -2.48 -2.84 5.75
CA LEU A 50 -1.74 -3.88 6.46
C LEU A 50 -1.63 -3.58 7.96
N ASP A 51 -1.39 -2.33 8.32
CA ASP A 51 -1.27 -1.93 9.72
C ASP A 51 -2.64 -2.01 10.42
N LEU A 52 -3.70 -1.54 9.74
CA LEU A 52 -5.06 -1.67 10.25
C LEU A 52 -5.47 -3.14 10.41
N ALA A 53 -5.14 -3.98 9.44
CA ALA A 53 -5.40 -5.42 9.52
C ALA A 53 -4.63 -6.08 10.67
N ALA A 54 -3.32 -5.81 10.77
CA ALA A 54 -2.45 -6.36 11.81
C ALA A 54 -2.88 -5.94 13.22
N ALA A 55 -3.23 -4.66 13.43
CA ALA A 55 -3.72 -4.14 14.70
C ALA A 55 -5.02 -4.82 15.17
N ASN A 56 -5.76 -5.44 14.25
CA ASN A 56 -7.02 -6.13 14.52
C ASN A 56 -6.95 -7.65 14.32
N HIS A 57 -5.76 -8.21 14.17
CA HIS A 57 -5.54 -9.65 13.92
C HIS A 57 -6.31 -10.17 12.68
N LEU A 58 -6.47 -9.32 11.68
CA LEU A 58 -7.16 -9.62 10.43
C LEU A 58 -6.14 -9.83 9.30
N VAL A 59 -6.53 -10.63 8.31
CA VAL A 59 -5.86 -10.65 7.00
C VAL A 59 -6.47 -9.57 6.11
N LEU A 60 -5.71 -9.02 5.16
CA LEU A 60 -6.22 -7.95 4.27
C LEU A 60 -7.47 -8.35 3.48
N ALA A 61 -7.61 -9.62 3.16
CA ALA A 61 -8.77 -10.18 2.47
C ALA A 61 -9.94 -10.51 3.43
N ALA A 62 -9.84 -10.18 4.73
CA ALA A 62 -10.90 -10.49 5.69
C ALA A 62 -12.19 -9.76 5.31
N THR A 63 -13.29 -10.51 5.33
CA THR A 63 -14.62 -9.91 5.25
C THR A 63 -14.92 -9.22 6.58
N ILE A 64 -15.19 -7.93 6.53
CA ILE A 64 -15.63 -7.15 7.69
C ILE A 64 -17.11 -6.83 7.58
N HIS A 65 -17.80 -6.85 8.72
CA HIS A 65 -19.24 -6.63 8.75
C HIS A 65 -19.57 -5.31 9.49
N PRO A 66 -20.69 -4.66 9.14
CA PRO A 66 -21.16 -3.48 9.85
C PRO A 66 -21.27 -3.74 11.36
N GLY A 67 -20.82 -2.79 12.17
CA GLY A 67 -20.77 -2.89 13.62
C GLY A 67 -19.47 -3.46 14.18
N LEU A 68 -18.60 -4.07 13.38
CA LEU A 68 -17.27 -4.49 13.83
C LEU A 68 -16.47 -3.26 14.27
N ARG A 69 -15.83 -3.36 15.44
CA ARG A 69 -14.97 -2.31 15.99
C ARG A 69 -13.52 -2.62 15.62
N LEU A 70 -12.87 -1.68 14.93
CA LEU A 70 -11.48 -1.80 14.52
C LEU A 70 -10.63 -0.83 15.34
N ALA A 71 -9.60 -1.34 16.01
CA ALA A 71 -8.55 -0.51 16.59
C ALA A 71 -7.77 0.16 15.45
N VAL A 72 -7.66 1.48 15.50
CA VAL A 72 -6.94 2.26 14.49
C VAL A 72 -5.52 2.46 15.01
N PRO A 73 -4.50 1.90 14.35
CA PRO A 73 -3.12 2.15 14.74
C PRO A 73 -2.78 3.62 14.50
N ASP A 74 -1.91 4.18 15.32
CA ASP A 74 -1.33 5.48 15.03
C ASP A 74 -0.70 5.47 13.63
N PRO A 75 -0.83 6.57 12.86
CA PRO A 75 -0.16 6.66 11.58
C PRO A 75 1.35 6.53 11.83
N ALA A 76 1.88 5.34 11.56
CA ALA A 76 3.29 5.06 11.77
C ALA A 76 4.12 6.16 11.07
N PRO A 77 5.14 6.73 11.74
CA PRO A 77 6.13 7.52 11.05
C PRO A 77 6.61 6.71 9.84
N PRO A 78 7.07 7.34 8.76
CA PRO A 78 7.54 6.62 7.58
C PRO A 78 8.65 5.66 8.02
N THR A 79 8.23 4.51 8.48
CA THR A 79 9.14 3.44 8.89
C THR A 79 9.83 2.99 7.61
N THR A 80 11.14 3.00 7.65
CA THR A 80 11.98 2.19 6.76
C THR A 80 11.43 0.75 6.86
N ALA A 81 10.38 0.47 6.09
CA ALA A 81 9.70 -0.81 6.12
C ALA A 81 10.72 -1.88 5.78
N GLN A 82 10.74 -2.94 6.55
CA GLN A 82 11.29 -4.20 6.09
C GLN A 82 10.53 -4.60 4.83
N VAL A 83 11.05 -4.09 3.73
CA VAL A 83 10.66 -4.42 2.39
C VAL A 83 11.02 -5.89 2.24
N ILE A 84 10.03 -6.76 1.98
CA ILE A 84 10.34 -7.91 1.14
C ILE A 84 10.80 -7.26 -0.17
N PRO A 85 12.10 -7.25 -0.47
CA PRO A 85 12.56 -6.57 -1.67
C PRO A 85 11.88 -7.24 -2.84
N PRO A 86 11.25 -6.49 -3.76
CA PRO A 86 11.00 -7.05 -5.08
C PRO A 86 12.37 -7.56 -5.56
N PRO A 87 12.41 -8.66 -6.33
CA PRO A 87 13.66 -9.22 -6.80
C PRO A 87 14.54 -8.09 -7.29
N THR A 88 15.76 -8.05 -6.80
CA THR A 88 16.78 -7.06 -7.19
C THR A 88 17.18 -7.36 -8.63
N ASN A 89 16.36 -6.96 -9.58
CA ASN A 89 16.85 -6.78 -10.93
C ASN A 89 17.75 -5.55 -10.89
N PRO A 90 18.98 -5.64 -11.41
CA PRO A 90 19.89 -4.51 -11.44
C PRO A 90 19.16 -3.33 -12.07
N VAL A 91 19.19 -2.20 -11.37
CA VAL A 91 18.77 -0.91 -11.95
C VAL A 91 19.60 -0.77 -13.23
N PRO A 92 18.99 -0.64 -14.42
CA PRO A 92 19.78 -0.36 -15.61
C PRO A 92 20.57 0.90 -15.33
N GLU A 93 21.88 0.82 -15.51
CA GLU A 93 22.83 1.91 -15.30
C GLU A 93 22.28 3.22 -15.84
N ARG A 94 22.44 4.29 -15.03
CA ARG A 94 22.24 5.66 -15.50
C ARG A 94 23.09 5.88 -16.75
N GLY A 95 22.47 5.83 -17.91
CA GLY A 95 23.20 6.06 -19.17
C GLY A 95 22.56 5.43 -20.39
N ARG A 96 21.75 4.40 -20.24
CA ARG A 96 20.97 3.90 -21.37
C ARG A 96 19.72 4.76 -21.49
N ILE A 97 19.74 5.72 -22.39
CA ILE A 97 18.53 6.35 -22.93
C ILE A 97 17.76 5.20 -23.54
N LEU A 98 16.81 4.65 -22.77
CA LEU A 98 15.83 3.73 -23.32
C LEU A 98 15.13 4.52 -24.42
N HIS A 99 15.30 4.11 -25.66
CA HIS A 99 14.44 4.55 -26.74
C HIS A 99 13.02 4.11 -26.35
N VAL A 100 12.33 4.99 -25.60
CA VAL A 100 10.90 4.88 -25.45
C VAL A 100 10.36 5.12 -26.84
N ALA A 101 9.81 4.10 -27.48
CA ALA A 101 9.06 4.28 -28.72
C ALA A 101 8.15 5.49 -28.56
N PRO A 102 7.93 6.31 -29.59
CA PRO A 102 7.20 7.57 -29.46
C PRO A 102 5.87 7.30 -28.77
N VAL A 103 5.80 7.69 -27.47
CA VAL A 103 4.62 7.47 -26.64
C VAL A 103 3.51 8.33 -27.22
N SER A 104 2.42 7.71 -27.63
CA SER A 104 1.24 8.42 -28.12
C SER A 104 0.82 9.52 -27.15
N PRO A 105 0.36 10.71 -27.65
CA PRO A 105 -0.18 11.74 -26.76
C PRO A 105 -1.34 11.13 -25.96
N GLY A 106 -1.25 11.19 -24.62
CA GLY A 106 -2.27 10.60 -23.77
C GLY A 106 -1.74 10.17 -22.39
N PRO A 107 -2.48 9.27 -21.70
CA PRO A 107 -2.18 8.87 -20.33
C PRO A 107 -0.74 8.36 -20.14
N ALA A 108 -0.25 7.58 -21.09
CA ALA A 108 1.10 7.01 -21.04
C ALA A 108 2.20 8.09 -20.99
N ARG A 109 2.08 9.16 -21.79
CA ARG A 109 3.08 10.25 -21.80
C ARG A 109 3.08 11.05 -20.49
N ILE A 110 1.90 11.31 -19.95
CA ILE A 110 1.78 12.02 -18.65
C ILE A 110 2.39 11.17 -17.57
N ALA A 111 2.10 9.86 -17.53
CA ALA A 111 2.65 8.93 -16.55
C ALA A 111 4.18 8.87 -16.57
N VAL A 112 4.78 8.79 -17.77
CA VAL A 112 6.24 8.82 -17.94
C VAL A 112 6.85 10.12 -17.42
N GLY A 113 6.18 11.27 -17.56
CA GLY A 113 6.61 12.55 -17.01
C GLY A 113 6.63 12.60 -15.48
N LEU A 114 6.06 11.61 -14.80
CA LEU A 114 6.02 11.52 -13.34
C LEU A 114 7.05 10.55 -12.75
N LEU A 115 7.90 9.95 -13.59
CA LEU A 115 8.96 9.04 -13.12
C LEU A 115 9.85 9.68 -12.06
N GLY A 116 10.23 8.88 -11.06
CA GLY A 116 11.07 9.32 -9.94
C GLY A 116 10.30 10.06 -8.84
N ARG A 117 9.01 10.36 -8.99
CA ARG A 117 8.21 10.93 -7.91
C ARG A 117 8.09 9.91 -6.76
N PRO A 118 8.12 10.37 -5.49
CA PRO A 118 8.11 9.46 -4.36
C PRO A 118 6.76 8.73 -4.23
N TYR A 119 6.80 7.54 -3.64
CA TYR A 119 5.59 6.88 -3.19
C TYR A 119 5.01 7.59 -1.96
N ARG A 120 3.72 7.76 -1.94
CA ARG A 120 2.99 8.22 -0.76
C ARG A 120 1.66 7.49 -0.67
N TRP A 121 1.41 6.86 0.46
CA TRP A 121 0.12 6.24 0.72
C TRP A 121 -1.03 7.26 0.57
N SER A 122 -2.08 6.89 -0.17
CA SER A 122 -3.20 7.78 -0.53
C SER A 122 -2.79 9.09 -1.23
N GLY A 123 -1.62 9.11 -1.85
CA GLY A 123 -1.09 10.28 -2.55
C GLY A 123 -1.62 10.40 -3.98
N ILE A 124 -2.04 11.62 -4.37
CA ILE A 124 -2.58 11.94 -5.71
C ILE A 124 -1.89 13.14 -6.37
N GLY A 125 -0.75 13.58 -5.87
CA GLY A 125 -0.17 14.84 -6.37
C GLY A 125 1.29 15.09 -6.00
N ASN A 126 1.66 16.37 -5.92
CA ASN A 126 3.03 16.85 -5.88
C ASN A 126 3.90 16.26 -4.74
N ARG A 127 3.31 15.80 -3.65
CA ARG A 127 4.04 15.20 -2.53
C ARG A 127 4.25 13.70 -2.67
N GLY A 128 3.77 13.09 -3.77
CA GLY A 128 3.89 11.67 -4.08
C GLY A 128 2.58 11.01 -4.45
N PHE A 129 2.68 9.77 -4.90
CA PHE A 129 1.57 8.98 -5.41
C PHE A 129 1.52 7.60 -4.77
N ASP A 130 0.31 7.07 -4.55
CA ASP A 130 0.10 5.62 -4.53
C ASP A 130 -0.27 5.12 -5.95
N CYS A 131 -0.44 3.81 -6.12
CA CYS A 131 -0.67 3.22 -7.44
C CYS A 131 -1.95 3.77 -8.10
N SER A 132 -3.07 3.80 -7.39
CA SER A 132 -4.35 4.31 -7.90
C SER A 132 -4.39 5.84 -7.97
N GLY A 133 -3.69 6.53 -7.10
CA GLY A 133 -3.57 7.99 -7.10
C GLY A 133 -2.76 8.52 -8.27
N LEU A 134 -1.74 7.78 -8.72
CA LEU A 134 -1.04 8.07 -9.98
C LEU A 134 -2.03 8.05 -11.16
N VAL A 135 -2.89 7.04 -11.23
CA VAL A 135 -3.92 6.92 -12.26
C VAL A 135 -4.91 8.08 -12.18
N VAL A 136 -5.43 8.39 -10.98
CA VAL A 136 -6.33 9.55 -10.77
C VAL A 136 -5.70 10.83 -11.30
N HIS A 137 -4.44 11.11 -10.95
CA HIS A 137 -3.74 12.31 -11.39
C HIS A 137 -3.63 12.40 -12.91
N VAL A 138 -3.20 11.30 -13.54
CA VAL A 138 -3.00 11.24 -14.99
C VAL A 138 -4.32 11.42 -15.74
N PHE A 139 -5.39 10.75 -15.33
CA PHE A 139 -6.67 10.83 -16.01
C PHE A 139 -7.43 12.13 -15.71
N ALA A 140 -7.27 12.70 -14.52
CA ALA A 140 -7.80 14.03 -14.21
C ALA A 140 -7.18 15.11 -15.11
N ALA A 141 -5.88 15.05 -15.40
CA ALA A 141 -5.20 15.96 -16.32
C ALA A 141 -5.74 15.88 -17.77
N LEU A 142 -6.45 14.80 -18.10
CA LEU A 142 -7.10 14.57 -19.40
C LEU A 142 -8.61 14.85 -19.35
N GLY A 143 -9.13 15.39 -18.23
CA GLY A 143 -10.56 15.62 -18.05
C GLY A 143 -11.39 14.33 -17.88
N ARG A 144 -10.78 13.20 -17.56
CA ARG A 144 -11.41 11.86 -17.46
C ARG A 144 -11.28 11.33 -16.03
N PRO A 145 -12.08 11.80 -15.07
CA PRO A 145 -11.96 11.41 -13.68
C PRO A 145 -12.25 9.92 -13.50
N VAL A 146 -11.44 9.27 -12.67
CA VAL A 146 -11.57 7.86 -12.28
C VAL A 146 -11.57 7.73 -10.76
N PRO A 147 -12.14 6.65 -10.19
CA PRO A 147 -12.12 6.41 -8.75
C PRO A 147 -10.67 6.32 -8.20
N HIS A 148 -10.46 6.72 -6.95
CA HIS A 148 -9.16 6.57 -6.30
C HIS A 148 -9.06 5.23 -5.54
N SER A 149 -9.30 4.14 -6.24
CA SER A 149 -9.16 2.77 -5.74
C SER A 149 -8.85 1.85 -6.92
N SER A 150 -7.76 1.08 -6.85
CA SER A 150 -7.42 0.13 -7.91
C SER A 150 -8.52 -0.92 -8.10
N PHE A 151 -9.21 -1.32 -7.04
CA PHE A 151 -10.37 -2.22 -7.12
C PHE A 151 -11.54 -1.59 -7.88
N GLU A 152 -11.86 -0.31 -7.61
CA GLU A 152 -12.92 0.41 -8.30
C GLU A 152 -12.50 0.76 -9.74
N GLN A 153 -11.25 1.11 -9.97
CA GLN A 153 -10.70 1.34 -11.31
C GLN A 153 -10.78 0.07 -12.19
N TYR A 154 -10.66 -1.11 -11.57
CA TYR A 154 -10.84 -2.37 -12.29
C TYR A 154 -12.29 -2.64 -12.72
N GLN A 155 -13.25 -1.91 -12.20
CA GLN A 155 -14.68 -2.05 -12.57
C GLN A 155 -15.12 -1.04 -13.64
N VAL A 156 -14.28 -0.07 -14.01
CA VAL A 156 -14.64 0.96 -14.99
C VAL A 156 -13.93 0.74 -16.32
N GLY A 157 -14.51 1.27 -17.38
CA GLY A 157 -13.98 1.13 -18.75
C GLY A 157 -14.20 -0.25 -19.36
N THR A 158 -13.56 -0.47 -20.50
CA THR A 158 -13.68 -1.71 -21.28
C THR A 158 -12.55 -2.68 -20.88
N LEU A 159 -12.88 -3.95 -20.67
CA LEU A 159 -11.89 -5.00 -20.41
C LEU A 159 -10.99 -5.18 -21.63
N VAL A 160 -9.68 -5.26 -21.40
CA VAL A 160 -8.65 -5.44 -22.44
C VAL A 160 -7.80 -6.65 -22.08
N SER A 161 -7.72 -7.60 -23.01
CA SER A 161 -6.82 -8.74 -22.88
C SER A 161 -5.37 -8.28 -23.06
N ARG A 162 -4.41 -9.07 -22.55
CA ARG A 162 -2.99 -8.72 -22.62
C ARG A 162 -2.51 -8.40 -24.04
N GLY A 163 -2.86 -9.24 -25.03
CA GLY A 163 -2.44 -9.05 -26.41
C GLY A 163 -3.09 -7.86 -27.14
N ALA A 164 -4.12 -7.24 -26.55
CA ALA A 164 -4.83 -6.07 -27.08
C ALA A 164 -4.48 -4.77 -26.37
N LEU A 165 -3.52 -4.80 -25.44
CA LEU A 165 -3.08 -3.61 -24.70
C LEU A 165 -2.45 -2.57 -25.63
N VAL A 166 -2.84 -1.32 -25.46
CA VAL A 166 -2.22 -0.17 -26.13
C VAL A 166 -1.77 0.88 -25.11
N PRO A 167 -0.78 1.72 -25.41
CA PRO A 167 -0.32 2.75 -24.49
C PRO A 167 -1.47 3.63 -23.99
N GLY A 168 -1.56 3.74 -22.64
CA GLY A 168 -2.63 4.45 -21.96
C GLY A 168 -3.67 3.55 -21.30
N ASP A 169 -3.72 2.27 -21.64
CA ASP A 169 -4.56 1.31 -20.90
C ASP A 169 -4.06 1.15 -19.47
N LEU A 170 -4.97 0.87 -18.56
CA LEU A 170 -4.64 0.47 -17.19
C LEU A 170 -4.33 -1.03 -17.15
N VAL A 171 -3.34 -1.41 -16.39
CA VAL A 171 -2.97 -2.81 -16.14
C VAL A 171 -3.06 -3.12 -14.66
N PHE A 172 -3.65 -4.25 -14.32
CA PHE A 172 -3.99 -4.61 -12.95
C PHE A 172 -3.34 -5.90 -12.51
N PHE A 173 -2.97 -5.93 -11.22
CA PHE A 173 -2.25 -7.06 -10.62
C PHE A 173 -2.80 -7.38 -9.23
N GLN A 174 -2.79 -8.66 -8.88
CA GLN A 174 -3.04 -9.14 -7.52
C GLN A 174 -1.73 -9.19 -6.75
N THR A 175 -1.38 -8.14 -6.02
CA THR A 175 -0.08 -8.04 -5.32
C THR A 175 -0.18 -8.31 -3.82
N TYR A 176 -0.74 -7.41 -3.05
CA TYR A 176 -0.76 -7.48 -1.58
C TYR A 176 -2.11 -7.96 -1.00
N SER A 177 -3.14 -8.10 -1.81
CA SER A 177 -4.44 -8.69 -1.42
C SER A 177 -5.12 -9.33 -2.61
N ALA A 178 -6.14 -10.16 -2.38
CA ALA A 178 -6.95 -10.75 -3.43
C ALA A 178 -7.62 -9.67 -4.30
N GLY A 179 -7.71 -9.90 -5.60
CA GLY A 179 -8.27 -8.99 -6.60
C GLY A 179 -7.28 -7.91 -7.07
N ALA A 180 -7.80 -6.88 -7.71
CA ALA A 180 -7.02 -5.82 -8.36
C ALA A 180 -6.37 -4.87 -7.33
N SER A 181 -5.44 -5.37 -6.54
CA SER A 181 -4.80 -4.64 -5.46
C SER A 181 -3.69 -3.69 -5.92
N HIS A 182 -3.24 -3.78 -7.17
CA HIS A 182 -2.26 -2.89 -7.74
C HIS A 182 -2.63 -2.52 -9.18
N VAL A 183 -2.24 -1.30 -9.59
CA VAL A 183 -2.53 -0.76 -10.91
C VAL A 183 -1.35 0.02 -11.45
N GLY A 184 -1.17 -0.01 -12.77
CA GLY A 184 -0.25 0.82 -13.52
C GLY A 184 -0.85 1.26 -14.85
N ILE A 185 -0.13 2.12 -15.56
CA ILE A 185 -0.49 2.64 -16.88
C ILE A 185 0.45 2.02 -17.90
N TYR A 186 -0.11 1.26 -18.84
CA TYR A 186 0.63 0.61 -19.91
C TYR A 186 1.26 1.63 -20.86
N ILE A 187 2.52 1.41 -21.23
CA ILE A 187 3.29 2.31 -22.10
C ILE A 187 3.79 1.65 -23.37
N GLY A 188 3.39 0.40 -23.64
CA GLY A 188 3.87 -0.41 -24.78
C GLY A 188 4.98 -1.37 -24.39
N GLU A 189 5.26 -2.34 -25.27
CA GLU A 189 6.35 -3.32 -25.13
C GLU A 189 6.34 -4.04 -23.77
N ASP A 190 5.17 -4.51 -23.37
CA ASP A 190 4.93 -5.14 -22.05
C ASP A 190 5.39 -4.32 -20.83
N ARG A 191 5.58 -3.01 -20.99
CA ARG A 191 6.01 -2.09 -19.92
C ARG A 191 4.85 -1.24 -19.41
N PHE A 192 4.92 -0.89 -18.14
CA PHE A 192 3.94 -0.02 -17.49
C PHE A 192 4.60 0.89 -16.45
N VAL A 193 4.02 2.07 -16.26
CA VAL A 193 4.39 3.01 -15.21
C VAL A 193 3.48 2.79 -14.02
N HIS A 194 4.03 2.69 -12.83
CA HIS A 194 3.28 2.55 -11.59
C HIS A 194 4.00 3.18 -10.40
N ALA A 195 3.27 3.45 -9.31
CA ALA A 195 3.89 3.87 -8.06
C ALA A 195 4.24 2.62 -7.23
N SER A 196 5.52 2.31 -7.18
CA SER A 196 6.09 1.25 -6.34
C SER A 196 6.31 1.77 -4.92
N TYR A 197 5.89 0.99 -3.92
CA TYR A 197 6.02 1.35 -2.51
C TYR A 197 7.46 1.73 -2.10
N SER A 198 8.46 1.01 -2.61
CA SER A 198 9.88 1.20 -2.25
C SER A 198 10.67 2.09 -3.20
N ARG A 199 10.20 2.28 -4.44
CA ARG A 199 10.97 2.96 -5.50
C ARG A 199 10.29 4.22 -6.02
N GLY A 200 9.06 4.54 -5.56
CA GLY A 200 8.28 5.62 -6.12
C GLY A 200 7.73 5.29 -7.51
N VAL A 201 7.53 6.29 -8.34
CA VAL A 201 6.99 6.11 -9.71
C VAL A 201 8.10 5.58 -10.61
N VAL A 202 7.91 4.36 -11.11
CA VAL A 202 8.89 3.61 -11.91
C VAL A 202 8.24 2.90 -13.09
N ILE A 203 9.06 2.44 -14.03
CA ILE A 203 8.68 1.51 -15.08
C ILE A 203 9.02 0.09 -14.64
N SER A 204 8.08 -0.84 -14.86
CA SER A 204 8.29 -2.29 -14.74
C SER A 204 7.75 -2.99 -15.99
N SER A 205 8.11 -4.27 -16.15
CA SER A 205 7.58 -5.10 -17.22
C SER A 205 6.54 -6.10 -16.71
N ILE A 206 5.48 -6.31 -17.49
CA ILE A 206 4.49 -7.38 -17.25
C ILE A 206 5.17 -8.76 -17.34
N GLU A 207 6.29 -8.87 -18.08
CA GLU A 207 7.07 -10.10 -18.22
C GLU A 207 7.93 -10.42 -16.98
N GLU A 208 8.17 -9.47 -16.10
CA GLU A 208 8.83 -9.76 -14.83
C GLU A 208 8.03 -10.85 -14.08
N PRO A 209 8.65 -11.95 -13.60
CA PRO A 209 7.92 -13.06 -12.98
C PRO A 209 6.95 -12.61 -11.91
N TYR A 210 7.33 -11.61 -11.10
CA TYR A 210 6.48 -11.05 -10.06
C TYR A 210 5.16 -10.49 -10.60
N TYR A 211 5.18 -9.75 -11.73
CA TYR A 211 3.99 -9.14 -12.31
C TYR A 211 3.25 -10.09 -13.24
N ARG A 212 3.98 -10.90 -14.01
CA ARG A 212 3.40 -11.88 -14.92
C ARG A 212 2.44 -12.84 -14.21
N ASP A 213 2.90 -13.39 -13.08
CA ASP A 213 2.13 -14.37 -12.30
C ASP A 213 0.96 -13.76 -11.54
N ARG A 214 0.86 -12.42 -11.51
CA ARG A 214 -0.14 -11.63 -10.78
C ARG A 214 -1.03 -10.77 -11.68
N PHE A 215 -0.84 -10.86 -13.00
CA PHE A 215 -1.59 -10.06 -13.96
C PHE A 215 -3.06 -10.49 -14.04
N LEU A 216 -3.99 -9.55 -13.90
CA LEU A 216 -5.43 -9.79 -13.92
C LEU A 216 -6.10 -9.33 -15.22
N GLY A 217 -5.46 -8.49 -16.00
CA GLY A 217 -6.02 -7.91 -17.22
C GLY A 217 -5.84 -6.40 -17.30
N GLY A 218 -6.33 -5.81 -18.39
CA GLY A 218 -6.32 -4.38 -18.61
C GLY A 218 -7.70 -3.75 -18.62
N ARG A 219 -7.73 -2.42 -18.50
CA ARG A 219 -8.93 -1.60 -18.69
C ARG A 219 -8.60 -0.39 -19.57
N ARG A 220 -9.43 -0.13 -20.56
CA ARG A 220 -9.40 1.08 -21.38
C ARG A 220 -10.47 2.03 -20.90
N ILE A 221 -10.03 3.21 -20.45
CA ILE A 221 -10.90 4.26 -19.92
C ILE A 221 -11.23 5.26 -21.03
#